data_73c43211ee5ffd328a2b402bb0a7af02
#
_entry.id   73c43211ee5ffd328a2b402bb0a7af02
#
_cell.length_a   1.000
_cell.length_b   1.000
_cell.length_c   1.000
_cell.angle_alpha   90.00
_cell.angle_beta   90.00
_cell.angle_gamma   90.00
#
_symmetry.space_group_name_H-M   'P 1'
#
loop_
_entity.id
_entity.type
_entity.pdbx_description
1 polymer ?
#
loop_
_entity_poly.entity_id
_entity_poly.type
_entity_poly.pdbx_seq_one_letter_code
_entity_poly.pdbx_strand_id
1 'polypeptide(L)'
;MRLALAQLDALVGDLVGNGERILNACRRAAEAGARLVLTPELSLWGYPPRDLLLRPSLLEAQTRALESLAAAMPAGTGVLVGMADPIPGSERPALHNAVALVEAGGWRVVGRKRLLPSYDVFDERRYFRPAEAPSVLELGSDGRSWRLGLTICEDLWVEEELQGHRLAGADPIADLQAQRLDLLLNLSASPFGQGKAALRRRLAARAATRLGVPVVYVNQVGGNDELVFDGAGFVVDAAGALVLQQAWSAEDLSVWEPAASQGSADRPVPAESAAKLAPQGSPTIPPAPGWSLFSLAEPEAPEQLLRALVLGVRDYARKCGFGGALLGLSGGIDSALVAVIACAALGAERVRALRMPSPWSSEGSLTDAADLAARLGLALGTLPIAPLMEAMEGALTPALGGPPAGLTAENLQSRLRGTLLMAVANQEGQLLLSTGNKSELAVGYCTLYGDMNGGLAVIGDLYKTTVFRLCTWLDAPESAACRAALGLPAAGELIGAAIRTKPPSAELRPDQRDSDSLPDYAVLDPILKALVEELASPEQLVAAGADAALVERVATLLRRAEFKRRQAPPALKVSGRAFGSGWRFPIAAG
;
A
#
# COMPACT_ATOMS: atom_id res chain seq x y z
N MET A 1 23.97 -11.60 20.87
CA MET A 1 23.65 -11.91 19.45
C MET A 1 23.11 -10.66 18.79
N ARG A 2 23.75 -10.15 17.76
CA ARG A 2 23.26 -9.02 16.96
C ARG A 2 22.32 -9.50 15.86
N LEU A 3 21.21 -8.82 15.68
CA LEU A 3 20.21 -9.04 14.63
C LEU A 3 20.21 -7.86 13.66
N ALA A 4 20.03 -8.12 12.37
CA ALA A 4 19.77 -7.08 11.38
C ALA A 4 18.34 -7.26 10.83
N LEU A 5 17.62 -6.16 10.72
CA LEU A 5 16.29 -6.07 10.11
C LEU A 5 16.48 -5.49 8.71
N ALA A 6 16.24 -6.29 7.68
CA ALA A 6 16.35 -5.87 6.28
C ALA A 6 14.94 -5.63 5.70
N GLN A 7 14.52 -4.38 5.71
CA GLN A 7 13.27 -3.90 5.11
C GLN A 7 13.49 -3.67 3.61
N LEU A 8 13.00 -4.58 2.77
CA LEU A 8 13.32 -4.66 1.35
C LEU A 8 12.11 -4.38 0.46
N ASP A 9 12.36 -3.73 -0.69
CA ASP A 9 11.42 -3.53 -1.79
C ASP A 9 11.62 -4.64 -2.85
N ALA A 10 10.99 -5.78 -2.62
CA ALA A 10 11.06 -6.93 -3.53
C ALA A 10 10.25 -6.70 -4.82
N LEU A 11 10.76 -7.18 -5.95
CA LEU A 11 10.03 -7.27 -7.21
C LEU A 11 9.37 -8.64 -7.32
N VAL A 12 8.05 -8.67 -7.50
CA VAL A 12 7.29 -9.92 -7.56
C VAL A 12 7.75 -10.81 -8.71
N GLY A 13 8.17 -12.04 -8.39
CA GLY A 13 8.63 -13.04 -9.36
C GLY A 13 10.09 -12.93 -9.79
N ASP A 14 10.81 -11.89 -9.39
CA ASP A 14 12.25 -11.73 -9.65
C ASP A 14 13.11 -12.45 -8.59
N LEU A 15 13.12 -13.77 -8.63
CA LEU A 15 13.83 -14.59 -7.65
C LEU A 15 15.34 -14.32 -7.60
N VAL A 16 15.96 -14.00 -8.75
CA VAL A 16 17.39 -13.71 -8.86
C VAL A 16 17.69 -12.32 -8.26
N GLY A 17 17.01 -11.28 -8.74
CA GLY A 17 17.24 -9.92 -8.26
C GLY A 17 16.87 -9.76 -6.77
N ASN A 18 15.82 -10.41 -6.29
CA ASN A 18 15.49 -10.42 -4.87
C ASN A 18 16.56 -11.15 -4.04
N GLY A 19 17.11 -12.26 -4.55
CA GLY A 19 18.24 -12.98 -3.94
C GLY A 19 19.48 -12.09 -3.81
N GLU A 20 19.80 -11.31 -4.85
CA GLU A 20 20.92 -10.34 -4.85
C GLU A 20 20.69 -9.20 -3.83
N ARG A 21 19.46 -8.67 -3.71
CA ARG A 21 19.10 -7.67 -2.69
C ARG A 21 19.29 -8.23 -1.28
N ILE A 22 18.82 -9.46 -1.03
CA ILE A 22 19.01 -10.15 0.24
C ILE A 22 20.49 -10.33 0.54
N LEU A 23 21.29 -10.81 -0.42
CA LEU A 23 22.73 -11.00 -0.26
C LEU A 23 23.45 -9.68 0.05
N ASN A 24 23.10 -8.60 -0.62
CA ASN A 24 23.67 -7.27 -0.34
C ASN A 24 23.36 -6.81 1.09
N ALA A 25 22.13 -6.99 1.55
CA ALA A 25 21.76 -6.72 2.93
C ALA A 25 22.57 -7.59 3.92
N CYS A 26 22.77 -8.87 3.63
CA CYS A 26 23.58 -9.79 4.44
C CYS A 26 25.04 -9.36 4.54
N ARG A 27 25.67 -8.93 3.44
CA ARG A 27 27.07 -8.46 3.45
C ARG A 27 27.22 -7.22 4.35
N ARG A 28 26.34 -6.26 4.20
CA ARG A 28 26.34 -5.04 5.03
C ARG A 28 26.04 -5.33 6.50
N ALA A 29 25.13 -6.24 6.77
CA ALA A 29 24.82 -6.69 8.13
C ALA A 29 26.02 -7.43 8.77
N ALA A 30 26.74 -8.26 8.00
CA ALA A 30 27.95 -8.93 8.45
C ALA A 30 29.07 -7.95 8.83
N GLU A 31 29.27 -6.90 8.01
CA GLU A 31 30.21 -5.81 8.31
C GLU A 31 29.88 -5.12 9.64
N ALA A 32 28.60 -5.02 10.00
CA ALA A 32 28.13 -4.51 11.28
C ALA A 32 28.12 -5.57 12.40
N GLY A 33 28.61 -6.79 12.15
CA GLY A 33 28.71 -7.87 13.13
C GLY A 33 27.39 -8.56 13.44
N ALA A 34 26.39 -8.52 12.54
CA ALA A 34 25.13 -9.21 12.73
C ALA A 34 25.31 -10.74 12.55
N ARG A 35 24.77 -11.52 13.49
CA ARG A 35 24.73 -12.99 13.43
C ARG A 35 23.56 -13.49 12.58
N LEU A 36 22.44 -12.77 12.59
CA LEU A 36 21.23 -13.16 11.89
C LEU A 36 20.57 -11.94 11.23
N VAL A 37 20.21 -12.08 9.97
CA VAL A 37 19.44 -11.08 9.20
C VAL A 37 18.00 -11.57 9.06
N LEU A 38 17.04 -10.69 9.28
CA LEU A 38 15.62 -10.95 9.04
C LEU A 38 15.20 -10.22 7.76
N THR A 39 14.51 -10.94 6.87
CA THR A 39 13.87 -10.35 5.68
C THR A 39 12.34 -10.46 5.78
N PRO A 40 11.55 -9.75 4.95
CA PRO A 40 10.10 -9.83 4.96
C PRO A 40 9.53 -11.23 4.60
N GLU A 41 8.24 -11.43 4.84
CA GLU A 41 7.47 -12.55 4.35
C GLU A 41 7.60 -12.69 2.84
N LEU A 42 7.80 -13.92 2.34
CA LEU A 42 7.98 -14.23 0.91
C LEU A 42 8.99 -13.31 0.21
N SER A 43 10.01 -12.84 0.91
CA SER A 43 10.99 -11.85 0.43
C SER A 43 11.71 -12.26 -0.84
N LEU A 44 11.90 -13.57 -1.07
CA LEU A 44 12.51 -14.07 -2.29
C LEU A 44 11.57 -13.95 -3.51
N TRP A 45 10.26 -14.09 -3.28
CA TRP A 45 9.23 -13.96 -4.33
C TRP A 45 8.74 -12.54 -4.55
N GLY A 46 8.77 -11.70 -3.51
CA GLY A 46 7.94 -10.50 -3.41
C GLY A 46 6.47 -10.86 -3.14
N TYR A 47 5.79 -10.06 -2.31
CA TYR A 47 4.39 -10.30 -1.94
C TYR A 47 3.43 -9.34 -2.66
N PRO A 48 2.30 -9.83 -3.20
CA PRO A 48 1.84 -11.22 -3.27
C PRO A 48 2.24 -11.89 -4.60
N PRO A 49 2.83 -13.07 -4.60
CA PRO A 49 3.24 -13.76 -5.83
C PRO A 49 2.10 -14.39 -6.62
N ARG A 50 0.91 -14.54 -6.03
CA ARG A 50 -0.34 -15.02 -6.67
C ARG A 50 -0.10 -16.31 -7.51
N ASP A 51 -0.67 -16.39 -8.72
CA ASP A 51 -0.61 -17.57 -9.60
C ASP A 51 0.80 -17.92 -10.11
N LEU A 52 1.82 -17.08 -9.86
CA LEU A 52 3.22 -17.45 -10.10
C LEU A 52 3.62 -18.69 -9.28
N LEU A 53 3.06 -18.86 -8.09
CA LEU A 53 3.26 -20.03 -7.22
C LEU A 53 2.77 -21.36 -7.82
N LEU A 54 1.91 -21.29 -8.84
CA LEU A 54 1.40 -22.49 -9.52
C LEU A 54 2.35 -23.00 -10.61
N ARG A 55 3.47 -22.33 -10.86
CA ARG A 55 4.45 -22.66 -11.90
C ARG A 55 5.61 -23.49 -11.33
N PRO A 56 5.74 -24.79 -11.65
CA PRO A 56 6.82 -25.63 -11.13
C PRO A 56 8.22 -25.09 -11.45
N SER A 57 8.41 -24.52 -12.65
CA SER A 57 9.69 -23.93 -13.06
C SER A 57 10.16 -22.78 -12.17
N LEU A 58 9.24 -22.01 -11.58
CA LEU A 58 9.58 -20.94 -10.64
C LEU A 58 9.93 -21.51 -9.25
N LEU A 59 9.30 -22.61 -8.83
CA LEU A 59 9.69 -23.31 -7.60
C LEU A 59 11.10 -23.91 -7.70
N GLU A 60 11.45 -24.47 -8.88
CA GLU A 60 12.81 -24.92 -9.15
C GLU A 60 13.81 -23.73 -9.19
N ALA A 61 13.41 -22.61 -9.79
CA ALA A 61 14.23 -21.41 -9.80
C ALA A 61 14.45 -20.84 -8.38
N GLN A 62 13.44 -20.91 -7.50
CA GLN A 62 13.59 -20.59 -6.08
C GLN A 62 14.69 -21.44 -5.42
N THR A 63 14.69 -22.75 -5.65
CA THR A 63 15.70 -23.65 -5.08
C THR A 63 17.11 -23.23 -5.52
N ARG A 64 17.29 -22.99 -6.82
CA ARG A 64 18.57 -22.49 -7.37
C ARG A 64 18.97 -21.12 -6.79
N ALA A 65 18.03 -20.22 -6.57
CA ALA A 65 18.31 -18.92 -5.97
C ALA A 65 18.76 -19.06 -4.50
N LEU A 66 18.14 -19.96 -3.72
CA LEU A 66 18.56 -20.25 -2.34
C LEU A 66 19.94 -20.92 -2.28
N GLU A 67 20.24 -21.83 -3.21
CA GLU A 67 21.56 -22.46 -3.34
C GLU A 67 22.63 -21.42 -3.69
N SER A 68 22.35 -20.54 -4.65
CA SER A 68 23.24 -19.45 -5.03
C SER A 68 23.47 -18.46 -3.87
N LEU A 69 22.42 -18.14 -3.14
CA LEU A 69 22.52 -17.30 -1.95
C LEU A 69 23.40 -17.98 -0.88
N ALA A 70 23.17 -19.25 -0.57
CA ALA A 70 23.96 -20.00 0.40
C ALA A 70 25.44 -20.10 0.02
N ALA A 71 25.74 -20.26 -1.27
CA ALA A 71 27.13 -20.29 -1.77
C ALA A 71 27.86 -18.94 -1.60
N ALA A 72 27.12 -17.82 -1.58
CA ALA A 72 27.67 -16.47 -1.52
C ALA A 72 27.56 -15.80 -0.14
N MET A 73 26.93 -16.46 0.85
CA MET A 73 26.71 -15.91 2.19
C MET A 73 28.01 -15.62 2.92
N PRO A 74 28.12 -14.50 3.65
CA PRO A 74 29.22 -14.23 4.55
C PRO A 74 29.31 -15.28 5.65
N ALA A 75 30.54 -15.75 5.95
CA ALA A 75 30.77 -16.67 7.05
C ALA A 75 30.31 -16.07 8.40
N GLY A 76 29.66 -16.88 9.23
CA GLY A 76 29.22 -16.49 10.57
C GLY A 76 27.90 -15.70 10.60
N THR A 77 27.34 -15.32 9.45
CA THR A 77 26.04 -14.65 9.34
C THR A 77 25.02 -15.59 8.69
N GLY A 78 23.84 -15.72 9.28
CA GLY A 78 22.68 -16.39 8.68
C GLY A 78 21.61 -15.38 8.26
N VAL A 79 20.70 -15.80 7.37
CA VAL A 79 19.53 -14.98 6.99
C VAL A 79 18.26 -15.82 7.02
N LEU A 80 17.19 -15.26 7.56
CA LEU A 80 15.83 -15.78 7.47
C LEU A 80 15.17 -15.22 6.21
N VAL A 81 14.90 -16.09 5.24
CA VAL A 81 14.34 -15.74 3.92
C VAL A 81 12.91 -16.27 3.82
N GLY A 82 11.96 -15.37 3.52
CA GLY A 82 10.59 -15.78 3.21
C GLY A 82 10.51 -16.45 1.84
N MET A 83 9.93 -17.67 1.79
CA MET A 83 9.87 -18.53 0.62
C MET A 83 8.60 -19.37 0.55
N ALA A 84 8.34 -20.02 -0.57
CA ALA A 84 7.31 -21.04 -0.72
C ALA A 84 7.92 -22.45 -0.54
N ASP A 85 7.40 -23.25 0.39
CA ASP A 85 7.91 -24.60 0.68
C ASP A 85 6.99 -25.67 0.07
N PRO A 86 7.44 -26.43 -0.96
CA PRO A 86 6.64 -27.47 -1.59
C PRO A 86 6.35 -28.64 -0.66
N ILE A 87 5.11 -29.15 -0.70
CA ILE A 87 4.67 -30.35 0.03
C ILE A 87 4.72 -31.55 -0.93
N PRO A 88 5.70 -32.44 -0.81
CA PRO A 88 5.84 -33.58 -1.72
C PRO A 88 4.61 -34.49 -1.72
N GLY A 89 4.19 -34.91 -2.91
CA GLY A 89 3.09 -35.89 -3.08
C GLY A 89 1.69 -35.39 -2.71
N SER A 90 1.52 -34.09 -2.43
CA SER A 90 0.21 -33.57 -2.04
C SER A 90 -0.57 -32.99 -3.23
N GLU A 91 -1.91 -33.10 -3.15
CA GLU A 91 -2.82 -32.36 -4.05
C GLU A 91 -2.77 -30.85 -3.76
N ARG A 92 -3.15 -30.02 -4.76
CA ARG A 92 -3.20 -28.56 -4.57
C ARG A 92 -4.23 -28.14 -3.51
N PRO A 93 -3.94 -27.11 -2.69
CA PRO A 93 -2.71 -26.33 -2.59
C PRO A 93 -1.56 -27.17 -1.99
N ALA A 94 -0.39 -27.16 -2.65
CA ALA A 94 0.73 -28.04 -2.34
C ALA A 94 1.96 -27.28 -1.81
N LEU A 95 1.75 -26.12 -1.18
CA LEU A 95 2.81 -25.25 -0.66
C LEU A 95 2.51 -24.83 0.78
N HIS A 96 3.59 -24.53 1.54
CA HIS A 96 3.51 -23.71 2.73
C HIS A 96 4.14 -22.32 2.45
N ASN A 97 3.59 -21.27 3.01
CA ASN A 97 4.28 -20.00 3.19
C ASN A 97 5.30 -20.20 4.32
N ALA A 98 6.57 -20.06 4.03
CA ALA A 98 7.63 -20.58 4.89
C ALA A 98 8.82 -19.63 5.01
N VAL A 99 9.68 -19.93 6.00
CA VAL A 99 10.95 -19.26 6.25
C VAL A 99 12.07 -20.29 6.14
N ALA A 100 13.08 -19.99 5.31
CA ALA A 100 14.34 -20.72 5.28
C ALA A 100 15.41 -19.96 6.08
N LEU A 101 16.21 -20.67 6.85
CA LEU A 101 17.51 -20.22 7.32
C LEU A 101 18.53 -20.55 6.24
N VAL A 102 19.23 -19.53 5.73
CA VAL A 102 20.32 -19.67 4.77
C VAL A 102 21.62 -19.24 5.46
N GLU A 103 22.61 -20.08 5.44
CA GLU A 103 23.96 -19.86 5.97
C GLU A 103 24.99 -20.23 4.91
N ALA A 104 26.26 -19.89 5.13
CA ALA A 104 27.32 -20.29 4.21
C ALA A 104 27.35 -21.82 4.00
N GLY A 105 27.17 -22.24 2.75
CA GLY A 105 27.19 -23.65 2.35
C GLY A 105 25.87 -24.41 2.39
N GLY A 106 24.74 -23.79 2.83
CA GLY A 106 23.47 -24.50 2.81
C GLY A 106 22.27 -23.70 3.31
N TRP A 107 21.09 -24.28 3.10
CA TRP A 107 19.83 -23.72 3.62
C TRP A 107 18.88 -24.84 4.11
N ARG A 108 17.95 -24.49 4.97
CA ARG A 108 16.89 -25.37 5.47
C ARG A 108 15.65 -24.59 5.87
N VAL A 109 14.46 -25.18 5.71
CA VAL A 109 13.20 -24.61 6.22
C VAL A 109 13.19 -24.67 7.74
N VAL A 110 12.87 -23.55 8.40
CA VAL A 110 12.87 -23.40 9.85
C VAL A 110 11.52 -22.92 10.41
N GLY A 111 10.62 -22.45 9.56
CA GLY A 111 9.31 -22.00 9.99
C GLY A 111 8.28 -22.04 8.85
N ARG A 112 7.00 -22.19 9.23
CA ARG A 112 5.87 -22.19 8.30
C ARG A 112 4.70 -21.44 8.92
N LYS A 113 3.98 -20.68 8.08
CA LYS A 113 2.81 -19.86 8.45
C LYS A 113 1.64 -20.72 8.91
N ARG A 114 0.97 -20.31 9.96
CA ARG A 114 -0.14 -21.04 10.57
C ARG A 114 -1.50 -20.40 10.29
N LEU A 115 -1.58 -19.08 10.23
CA LEU A 115 -2.79 -18.34 9.91
C LEU A 115 -2.71 -17.78 8.48
N LEU A 116 -3.59 -18.27 7.60
CA LEU A 116 -3.62 -17.90 6.19
C LEU A 116 -4.80 -16.96 5.91
N PRO A 117 -4.56 -15.65 5.73
CA PRO A 117 -5.62 -14.71 5.42
C PRO A 117 -6.23 -15.00 4.04
N SER A 118 -7.59 -14.97 3.98
CA SER A 118 -8.36 -15.13 2.76
C SER A 118 -9.56 -14.17 2.79
N TYR A 119 -9.29 -12.95 3.21
CA TYR A 119 -10.22 -11.82 3.28
C TYR A 119 -9.59 -10.59 2.61
N ASP A 120 -10.44 -9.61 2.24
CA ASP A 120 -10.01 -8.40 1.54
C ASP A 120 -9.16 -8.75 0.31
N VAL A 121 -7.93 -8.25 0.23
CA VAL A 121 -6.97 -8.48 -0.87
C VAL A 121 -6.23 -9.81 -0.78
N PHE A 122 -6.35 -10.50 0.34
CA PHE A 122 -5.65 -11.75 0.59
C PHE A 122 -6.42 -12.95 0.05
N ASP A 123 -5.69 -13.94 -0.49
CA ASP A 123 -6.22 -15.22 -0.97
C ASP A 123 -5.19 -16.36 -0.74
N GLU A 124 -4.56 -16.37 0.44
CA GLU A 124 -3.45 -17.30 0.71
C GLU A 124 -3.87 -18.76 0.74
N ARG A 125 -5.10 -19.08 1.17
CA ARG A 125 -5.62 -20.47 1.17
C ARG A 125 -5.73 -21.08 -0.21
N ARG A 126 -5.73 -20.29 -1.26
CA ARG A 126 -5.68 -20.76 -2.65
C ARG A 126 -4.35 -21.45 -2.98
N TYR A 127 -3.26 -21.03 -2.33
CA TYR A 127 -1.89 -21.44 -2.65
C TYR A 127 -1.24 -22.25 -1.54
N PHE A 128 -1.55 -21.94 -0.28
CA PHE A 128 -0.85 -22.46 0.88
C PHE A 128 -1.74 -23.30 1.79
N ARG A 129 -1.10 -24.22 2.49
CA ARG A 129 -1.66 -24.96 3.63
C ARG A 129 -1.09 -24.39 4.93
N PRO A 130 -1.91 -24.27 5.99
CA PRO A 130 -1.43 -23.87 7.30
C PRO A 130 -0.52 -24.92 7.89
N ALA A 131 0.48 -24.50 8.70
CA ALA A 131 1.27 -25.41 9.51
C ALA A 131 0.51 -25.76 10.80
N GLU A 132 0.74 -26.98 11.31
CA GLU A 132 0.09 -27.47 12.54
C GLU A 132 0.87 -27.10 13.81
N ALA A 133 2.22 -27.11 13.73
CA ALA A 133 3.09 -26.89 14.88
C ALA A 133 3.70 -25.48 14.90
N PRO A 134 3.99 -24.93 16.10
CA PRO A 134 4.75 -23.68 16.22
C PRO A 134 6.18 -23.87 15.71
N SER A 135 6.77 -22.78 15.19
CA SER A 135 8.13 -22.79 14.66
C SER A 135 9.10 -22.18 15.68
N VAL A 136 10.11 -22.95 16.07
CA VAL A 136 11.18 -22.51 16.98
C VAL A 136 12.53 -22.85 16.35
N LEU A 137 13.40 -21.84 16.28
CA LEU A 137 14.77 -21.98 15.78
C LEU A 137 15.76 -21.89 16.95
N GLU A 138 16.63 -22.86 17.09
CA GLU A 138 17.79 -22.77 17.97
C GLU A 138 19.01 -22.33 17.18
N LEU A 139 19.66 -21.26 17.64
CA LEU A 139 20.80 -20.65 16.96
C LEU A 139 21.93 -20.34 17.94
N GLY A 140 23.12 -20.85 17.65
CA GLY A 140 24.32 -20.55 18.43
C GLY A 140 24.90 -19.16 18.12
N SER A 141 25.17 -18.37 19.14
CA SER A 141 25.92 -17.10 19.05
C SER A 141 26.56 -16.76 20.38
N ASP A 142 27.79 -16.29 20.33
CA ASP A 142 28.55 -15.79 21.51
C ASP A 142 28.65 -16.81 22.65
N GLY A 143 28.86 -18.11 22.30
CA GLY A 143 28.97 -19.20 23.27
C GLY A 143 27.64 -19.63 23.93
N ARG A 144 26.51 -19.10 23.48
CA ARG A 144 25.16 -19.35 23.98
C ARG A 144 24.25 -19.86 22.86
N SER A 145 23.29 -20.74 23.19
CA SER A 145 22.17 -21.10 22.32
C SER A 145 21.00 -20.16 22.57
N TRP A 146 20.46 -19.58 21.51
CA TRP A 146 19.27 -18.70 21.50
C TRP A 146 18.07 -19.47 20.97
N ARG A 147 16.94 -19.38 21.65
CA ARG A 147 15.67 -19.96 21.22
C ARG A 147 14.78 -18.88 20.64
N LEU A 148 14.56 -18.91 19.33
CA LEU A 148 13.88 -17.89 18.55
C LEU A 148 12.52 -18.44 18.11
N GLY A 149 11.42 -17.85 18.58
CA GLY A 149 10.09 -18.10 18.04
C GLY A 149 9.96 -17.43 16.67
N LEU A 150 9.38 -18.13 15.71
CA LEU A 150 9.15 -17.62 14.36
C LEU A 150 7.66 -17.53 14.08
N THR A 151 7.22 -16.37 13.61
CA THR A 151 5.86 -16.11 13.13
C THR A 151 5.91 -15.39 11.79
N ILE A 152 4.89 -15.58 10.98
CA ILE A 152 4.80 -14.96 9.66
C ILE A 152 3.51 -14.14 9.59
N CYS A 153 3.66 -12.83 9.51
CA CYS A 153 2.61 -11.83 9.28
C CYS A 153 1.34 -12.06 10.14
N GLU A 154 0.32 -12.71 9.56
CA GLU A 154 -0.99 -12.98 10.19
C GLU A 154 -0.89 -13.77 11.50
N ASP A 155 0.17 -14.55 11.70
CA ASP A 155 0.37 -15.33 12.93
C ASP A 155 0.43 -14.45 14.20
N LEU A 156 0.73 -13.15 14.04
CA LEU A 156 0.72 -12.16 15.13
C LEU A 156 -0.68 -11.57 15.38
N TRP A 157 -1.64 -11.76 14.45
CA TRP A 157 -2.96 -11.13 14.46
C TRP A 157 -3.98 -12.01 15.21
N VAL A 158 -3.77 -12.19 16.50
CA VAL A 158 -4.58 -13.09 17.36
C VAL A 158 -5.42 -12.37 18.42
N GLU A 159 -5.26 -11.06 18.56
CA GLU A 159 -5.94 -10.25 19.58
C GLU A 159 -7.20 -9.58 18.98
N GLU A 160 -8.34 -10.30 19.01
CA GLU A 160 -9.61 -9.83 18.45
C GLU A 160 -10.06 -8.48 19.02
N GLU A 161 -9.84 -8.25 20.30
CA GLU A 161 -10.16 -6.99 20.98
C GLU A 161 -9.45 -5.76 20.39
N LEU A 162 -8.24 -5.97 19.80
CA LEU A 162 -7.45 -4.89 19.23
C LEU A 162 -7.77 -4.64 17.75
N GLN A 163 -8.14 -5.69 17.02
CA GLN A 163 -8.26 -5.66 15.55
C GLN A 163 -9.70 -5.80 15.04
N GLY A 164 -10.66 -6.10 15.93
CA GLY A 164 -12.07 -6.23 15.62
C GLY A 164 -12.48 -7.57 14.98
N HIS A 165 -11.53 -8.42 14.63
CA HIS A 165 -11.76 -9.75 14.06
C HIS A 165 -10.55 -10.67 14.34
N ARG A 166 -10.77 -11.98 14.26
CA ARG A 166 -9.72 -12.98 14.32
C ARG A 166 -10.01 -14.11 13.33
N LEU A 167 -8.97 -14.62 12.67
CA LEU A 167 -9.12 -15.84 11.87
C LEU A 167 -9.38 -17.04 12.80
N ALA A 168 -10.33 -17.89 12.41
CA ALA A 168 -10.55 -19.15 13.09
C ALA A 168 -9.33 -20.07 12.96
N GLY A 169 -8.93 -20.73 14.04
CA GLY A 169 -7.80 -21.64 14.06
C GLY A 169 -6.95 -21.51 15.33
N ALA A 170 -5.69 -21.90 15.22
CA ALA A 170 -4.72 -21.88 16.31
C ALA A 170 -4.46 -20.45 16.83
N ASP A 171 -3.94 -20.36 18.04
CA ASP A 171 -3.29 -19.15 18.56
C ASP A 171 -1.78 -19.37 18.54
N PRO A 172 -1.06 -18.93 17.48
CA PRO A 172 0.37 -19.14 17.36
C PRO A 172 1.17 -18.55 18.52
N ILE A 173 0.69 -17.46 19.13
CA ILE A 173 1.37 -16.81 20.26
C ILE A 173 1.16 -17.65 21.55
N ALA A 174 -0.05 -18.16 21.80
CA ALA A 174 -0.30 -19.05 22.92
C ALA A 174 0.53 -20.34 22.86
N ASP A 175 0.63 -20.95 21.68
CA ASP A 175 1.40 -22.19 21.48
C ASP A 175 2.92 -21.99 21.66
N LEU A 176 3.40 -20.76 21.48
CA LEU A 176 4.80 -20.40 21.73
C LEU A 176 5.11 -20.12 23.21
N GLN A 177 4.12 -19.91 24.08
CA GLN A 177 4.36 -19.63 25.51
C GLN A 177 5.11 -20.75 26.23
N ALA A 178 4.83 -22.02 25.90
CA ALA A 178 5.51 -23.17 26.49
C ALA A 178 6.95 -23.38 25.99
N GLN A 179 7.38 -22.65 24.96
CA GLN A 179 8.65 -22.89 24.26
C GLN A 179 9.87 -22.21 24.92
N ARG A 180 9.70 -21.42 25.98
CA ARG A 180 10.79 -20.72 26.70
C ARG A 180 11.70 -19.94 25.74
N LEU A 181 11.13 -19.04 24.97
CA LEU A 181 11.84 -18.25 23.96
C LEU A 181 12.75 -17.20 24.58
N ASP A 182 13.79 -16.81 23.85
CA ASP A 182 14.58 -15.61 24.10
C ASP A 182 14.03 -14.41 23.33
N LEU A 183 13.52 -14.62 22.10
CA LEU A 183 12.98 -13.60 21.20
C LEU A 183 11.82 -14.19 20.38
N LEU A 184 10.89 -13.33 19.96
CA LEU A 184 9.95 -13.60 18.88
C LEU A 184 10.34 -12.80 17.63
N LEU A 185 10.49 -13.47 16.50
CA LEU A 185 10.80 -12.89 15.20
C LEU A 185 9.56 -13.01 14.30
N ASN A 186 9.09 -11.87 13.78
CA ASN A 186 7.95 -11.82 12.87
C ASN A 186 8.37 -11.27 11.50
N LEU A 187 8.19 -12.08 10.46
CA LEU A 187 8.45 -11.72 9.08
C LEU A 187 7.14 -11.36 8.41
N SER A 188 6.99 -10.12 7.92
CA SER A 188 5.71 -9.61 7.42
C SER A 188 5.80 -9.01 6.02
N ALA A 189 4.68 -9.13 5.30
CA ALA A 189 4.32 -8.33 4.14
C ALA A 189 2.91 -7.76 4.39
N SER A 190 2.80 -6.92 5.42
CA SER A 190 1.54 -6.30 5.85
C SER A 190 1.33 -5.00 5.07
N PRO A 191 0.31 -4.91 4.18
CA PRO A 191 0.08 -3.73 3.37
C PRO A 191 -0.37 -2.54 4.21
N PHE A 192 -0.11 -1.35 3.68
CA PHE A 192 -0.53 -0.08 4.25
C PHE A 192 -2.05 -0.01 4.43
N GLY A 193 -2.47 0.68 5.43
CA GLY A 193 -3.81 1.14 5.73
C GLY A 193 -3.74 2.20 6.81
N GLN A 194 -4.61 3.19 6.77
CA GLN A 194 -4.64 4.26 7.77
C GLN A 194 -4.78 3.68 9.17
N GLY A 195 -3.86 4.03 10.10
CA GLY A 195 -3.83 3.52 11.47
C GLY A 195 -3.27 2.10 11.65
N LYS A 196 -2.99 1.37 10.57
CA LYS A 196 -2.54 -0.03 10.64
C LYS A 196 -1.14 -0.19 11.24
N ALA A 197 -0.26 0.78 11.06
CA ALA A 197 1.07 0.75 11.67
C ALA A 197 1.01 0.81 13.20
N ALA A 198 0.16 1.68 13.76
CA ALA A 198 -0.07 1.73 15.20
C ALA A 198 -0.70 0.42 15.73
N LEU A 199 -1.60 -0.20 14.94
CA LEU A 199 -2.19 -1.51 15.29
C LEU A 199 -1.12 -2.61 15.31
N ARG A 200 -0.23 -2.67 14.29
CA ARG A 200 0.89 -3.63 14.25
C ARG A 200 1.76 -3.54 15.52
N ARG A 201 2.10 -2.32 15.96
CA ARG A 201 2.89 -2.13 17.19
C ARG A 201 2.14 -2.58 18.44
N ARG A 202 0.83 -2.28 18.56
CA ARG A 202 0.02 -2.76 19.70
C ARG A 202 -0.06 -4.29 19.75
N LEU A 203 -0.23 -4.96 18.61
CA LEU A 203 -0.26 -6.43 18.54
C LEU A 203 1.09 -7.02 18.94
N ALA A 204 2.20 -6.47 18.44
CA ALA A 204 3.54 -6.90 18.82
C ALA A 204 3.84 -6.66 20.31
N ALA A 205 3.44 -5.51 20.86
CA ALA A 205 3.57 -5.21 22.28
C ALA A 205 2.77 -6.20 23.14
N ARG A 206 1.55 -6.55 22.71
CA ARG A 206 0.74 -7.57 23.40
C ARG A 206 1.38 -8.95 23.36
N ALA A 207 1.92 -9.36 22.18
CA ALA A 207 2.66 -10.61 22.05
C ALA A 207 3.92 -10.63 22.94
N ALA A 208 4.69 -9.52 22.97
CA ALA A 208 5.86 -9.38 23.80
C ALA A 208 5.54 -9.58 25.29
N THR A 209 4.50 -8.92 25.79
CA THR A 209 4.06 -9.06 27.19
C THR A 209 3.51 -10.46 27.52
N ARG A 210 2.76 -11.08 26.58
CA ARG A 210 2.27 -12.48 26.74
C ARG A 210 3.40 -13.50 26.82
N LEU A 211 4.44 -13.34 26.01
CA LEU A 211 5.58 -14.24 25.95
C LEU A 211 6.69 -13.88 26.94
N GLY A 212 6.72 -12.65 27.45
CA GLY A 212 7.77 -12.12 28.32
C GLY A 212 9.12 -11.95 27.59
N VAL A 213 9.12 -11.76 26.26
CA VAL A 213 10.33 -11.61 25.43
C VAL A 213 10.17 -10.47 24.43
N PRO A 214 11.27 -9.88 23.95
CA PRO A 214 11.23 -8.88 22.88
C PRO A 214 10.64 -9.46 21.59
N VAL A 215 9.96 -8.59 20.80
CA VAL A 215 9.45 -8.92 19.47
C VAL A 215 10.17 -8.07 18.42
N VAL A 216 10.75 -8.74 17.44
CA VAL A 216 11.38 -8.14 16.26
C VAL A 216 10.42 -8.28 15.09
N TYR A 217 9.97 -7.18 14.52
CA TYR A 217 9.02 -7.12 13.42
C TYR A 217 9.66 -6.50 12.19
N VAL A 218 9.87 -7.28 11.14
CA VAL A 218 10.32 -6.79 9.83
C VAL A 218 9.16 -6.78 8.86
N ASN A 219 8.99 -5.69 8.09
CA ASN A 219 7.93 -5.56 7.10
C ASN A 219 8.48 -5.30 5.71
N GLN A 220 7.77 -5.77 4.68
CA GLN A 220 8.03 -5.38 3.30
C GLN A 220 7.81 -3.88 3.12
N VAL A 221 8.56 -3.25 2.21
CA VAL A 221 8.32 -1.89 1.72
C VAL A 221 8.13 -1.92 0.21
N GLY A 222 7.48 -0.89 -0.35
CA GLY A 222 7.29 -0.73 -1.80
C GLY A 222 5.86 -0.92 -2.26
N GLY A 223 5.60 -0.64 -3.54
CA GLY A 223 4.33 -0.86 -4.22
C GLY A 223 4.37 -2.11 -5.10
N ASN A 224 3.33 -2.96 -5.02
CA ASN A 224 3.14 -4.09 -5.93
C ASN A 224 1.66 -4.13 -6.36
N ASP A 225 1.39 -3.91 -7.64
CA ASP A 225 0.05 -3.74 -8.19
C ASP A 225 -0.74 -2.65 -7.41
N GLU A 226 -1.91 -2.99 -6.87
CA GLU A 226 -2.72 -2.12 -6.03
C GLU A 226 -2.24 -2.00 -4.58
N LEU A 227 -1.30 -2.84 -4.14
CA LEU A 227 -0.86 -2.88 -2.75
C LEU A 227 0.37 -1.99 -2.51
N VAL A 228 0.33 -1.27 -1.42
CA VAL A 228 1.46 -0.47 -0.92
C VAL A 228 1.88 -1.02 0.43
N PHE A 229 3.18 -1.20 0.61
CA PHE A 229 3.79 -1.65 1.86
C PHE A 229 4.64 -0.50 2.42
N ASP A 230 4.29 -0.04 3.60
CA ASP A 230 4.90 1.13 4.22
C ASP A 230 6.21 0.83 4.94
N GLY A 231 6.64 -0.43 5.01
CA GLY A 231 7.79 -0.83 5.80
C GLY A 231 7.53 -0.59 7.28
N ALA A 232 8.24 0.39 7.85
CA ALA A 232 8.11 0.79 9.25
C ALA A 232 8.29 -0.39 10.21
N GLY A 233 9.27 -1.28 9.93
CA GLY A 233 9.67 -2.37 10.81
C GLY A 233 10.13 -1.81 12.17
N PHE A 234 10.08 -2.63 13.22
CA PHE A 234 10.37 -2.17 14.58
C PHE A 234 10.79 -3.31 15.51
N VAL A 235 11.30 -2.93 16.67
CA VAL A 235 11.50 -3.83 17.80
C VAL A 235 10.77 -3.27 19.01
N VAL A 236 10.04 -4.13 19.73
CA VAL A 236 9.54 -3.83 21.08
C VAL A 236 10.24 -4.73 22.11
N ASP A 237 10.49 -4.21 23.30
CA ASP A 237 11.05 -4.99 24.40
C ASP A 237 10.01 -5.95 25.03
N ALA A 238 10.42 -6.72 26.04
CA ALA A 238 9.54 -7.68 26.74
C ALA A 238 8.37 -7.00 27.49
N ALA A 239 8.46 -5.69 27.77
CA ALA A 239 7.38 -4.91 28.36
C ALA A 239 6.44 -4.29 27.30
N GLY A 240 6.76 -4.45 26.00
CA GLY A 240 6.01 -3.90 24.89
C GLY A 240 6.41 -2.46 24.51
N ALA A 241 7.48 -1.93 25.09
CA ALA A 241 7.97 -0.59 24.75
C ALA A 241 8.76 -0.62 23.43
N LEU A 242 8.56 0.39 22.57
CA LEU A 242 9.29 0.55 21.31
C LEU A 242 10.77 0.89 21.59
N VAL A 243 11.68 0.06 21.09
CA VAL A 243 13.14 0.24 21.25
C VAL A 243 13.89 0.49 19.94
N LEU A 244 13.28 0.16 18.80
CA LEU A 244 13.79 0.47 17.46
C LEU A 244 12.64 0.71 16.51
N GLN A 245 12.76 1.70 15.63
CA GLN A 245 11.84 1.98 14.54
C GLN A 245 12.64 2.11 13.24
N GLN A 246 12.26 1.33 12.21
CA GLN A 246 12.81 1.47 10.86
C GLN A 246 12.13 2.61 10.07
N ALA A 247 12.74 2.96 8.95
CA ALA A 247 12.25 4.01 8.07
C ALA A 247 10.84 3.74 7.54
N TRP A 248 10.08 4.80 7.33
CA TRP A 248 8.76 4.78 6.71
C TRP A 248 8.88 4.94 5.19
N SER A 249 8.22 4.07 4.44
CA SER A 249 8.10 4.14 2.97
C SER A 249 9.45 4.14 2.23
N ALA A 250 10.47 3.54 2.81
CA ALA A 250 11.80 3.39 2.24
C ALA A 250 12.45 2.08 2.66
N GLU A 251 13.38 1.56 1.86
CA GLU A 251 14.24 0.45 2.28
C GLU A 251 15.10 0.87 3.47
N ASP A 252 15.35 -0.06 4.39
CA ASP A 252 16.16 0.18 5.58
C ASP A 252 16.88 -1.10 6.01
N LEU A 253 18.06 -0.92 6.59
CA LEU A 253 18.84 -1.98 7.22
C LEU A 253 19.30 -1.50 8.60
N SER A 254 18.60 -1.94 9.63
CA SER A 254 18.88 -1.57 11.02
C SER A 254 19.47 -2.75 11.77
N VAL A 255 20.44 -2.49 12.64
CA VAL A 255 21.06 -3.50 13.53
C VAL A 255 20.59 -3.26 14.96
N TRP A 256 20.20 -4.34 15.62
CA TRP A 256 19.76 -4.32 17.01
C TRP A 256 20.39 -5.47 17.80
N GLU A 257 20.72 -5.19 19.05
CA GLU A 257 21.27 -6.18 19.98
C GLU A 257 20.39 -6.26 21.22
N PRO A 258 19.80 -7.45 21.53
CA PRO A 258 19.04 -7.63 22.76
C PRO A 258 19.92 -7.34 23.97
N ALA A 259 19.37 -6.61 24.96
CA ALA A 259 20.05 -6.46 26.24
C ALA A 259 20.36 -7.86 26.82
N ALA A 260 21.55 -8.04 27.38
CA ALA A 260 21.95 -9.32 27.97
C ALA A 260 20.95 -9.69 29.07
N SER A 261 20.08 -10.67 28.80
CA SER A 261 19.22 -11.24 29.83
C SER A 261 20.11 -11.93 30.84
N GLN A 262 20.09 -11.50 32.09
CA GLN A 262 20.65 -12.27 33.19
C GLN A 262 19.95 -13.64 33.18
N GLY A 263 20.75 -14.70 33.22
CA GLY A 263 20.30 -16.07 33.04
C GLY A 263 19.07 -16.43 33.87
N SER A 264 18.28 -17.36 33.33
CA SER A 264 17.03 -17.86 33.89
C SER A 264 17.29 -18.67 35.20
N ALA A 265 17.44 -17.96 36.31
CA ALA A 265 17.21 -18.47 37.64
C ALA A 265 16.47 -17.37 38.39
N ASP A 266 15.24 -17.67 38.82
CA ASP A 266 14.35 -16.85 39.65
C ASP A 266 14.00 -15.46 39.06
N ARG A 267 12.86 -15.36 38.34
CA ARG A 267 12.18 -14.11 38.05
C ARG A 267 11.23 -13.76 39.18
N PRO A 268 11.46 -12.68 39.97
CA PRO A 268 10.42 -12.08 40.77
C PRO A 268 9.46 -11.28 39.87
N VAL A 269 8.15 -11.32 40.20
CA VAL A 269 7.10 -10.50 39.60
C VAL A 269 7.46 -9.03 39.80
N PRO A 270 7.45 -8.15 38.77
CA PRO A 270 7.84 -6.75 38.93
C PRO A 270 6.75 -5.97 39.66
N ALA A 271 7.15 -5.31 40.75
CA ALA A 271 6.45 -4.16 41.30
C ALA A 271 6.80 -2.90 40.46
N GLU A 272 5.82 -2.03 40.29
CA GLU A 272 5.86 -0.77 39.55
C GLU A 272 7.14 0.05 39.73
N SER A 273 7.79 0.38 38.63
CA SER A 273 8.66 1.57 38.59
C SER A 273 8.78 2.07 37.15
N ALA A 274 8.05 3.13 36.87
CA ALA A 274 8.19 3.93 35.66
C ALA A 274 9.46 4.80 35.78
N ALA A 275 10.57 4.33 35.22
CA ALA A 275 11.73 5.17 34.96
C ALA A 275 11.87 5.37 33.45
N LYS A 276 11.76 6.62 33.01
CA LYS A 276 12.02 7.06 31.62
C LYS A 276 13.47 6.76 31.27
N LEU A 277 13.71 5.72 30.49
CA LEU A 277 14.97 5.53 29.79
C LEU A 277 14.84 6.17 28.40
N ALA A 278 15.64 7.19 28.16
CA ALA A 278 15.84 7.75 26.82
C ALA A 278 16.33 6.65 25.87
N PRO A 279 15.86 6.60 24.62
CA PRO A 279 16.32 5.60 23.67
C PRO A 279 17.81 5.79 23.39
N GLN A 280 18.62 4.83 23.79
CA GLN A 280 19.99 4.75 23.31
C GLN A 280 19.91 4.31 21.84
N GLY A 281 20.27 5.22 20.93
CA GLY A 281 20.27 4.97 19.50
C GLY A 281 21.12 3.76 19.14
N SER A 282 20.49 2.71 18.62
CA SER A 282 21.20 1.62 17.96
C SER A 282 21.95 2.17 16.74
N PRO A 283 23.17 1.69 16.43
CA PRO A 283 23.89 2.13 15.25
C PRO A 283 23.09 1.73 13.99
N THR A 284 22.66 2.73 13.22
CA THR A 284 22.09 2.53 11.90
C THR A 284 23.21 2.34 10.88
N ILE A 285 23.11 1.33 10.04
CA ILE A 285 24.03 1.17 8.91
C ILE A 285 23.69 2.26 7.89
N PRO A 286 24.66 3.04 7.37
CA PRO A 286 24.38 4.06 6.38
C PRO A 286 23.62 3.46 5.19
N PRO A 287 22.58 4.13 4.68
CA PRO A 287 21.84 3.64 3.52
C PRO A 287 22.76 3.51 2.30
N ALA A 288 22.46 2.56 1.42
CA ALA A 288 23.12 2.47 0.12
C ALA A 288 22.80 3.74 -0.70
N PRO A 289 23.62 4.11 -1.70
CA PRO A 289 23.33 5.22 -2.58
C PRO A 289 21.92 5.09 -3.16
N GLY A 290 21.06 6.08 -2.93
CA GLY A 290 19.65 6.07 -3.29
C GLY A 290 18.68 5.74 -2.14
N TRP A 291 19.14 5.34 -0.96
CA TRP A 291 18.30 5.19 0.23
C TRP A 291 18.21 6.52 0.97
N SER A 292 17.01 7.08 1.08
CA SER A 292 16.81 8.34 1.80
C SER A 292 16.67 8.09 3.29
N LEU A 293 17.38 8.91 4.08
CA LEU A 293 17.18 8.99 5.54
C LEU A 293 15.84 9.71 5.80
N PHE A 294 14.76 8.96 5.94
CA PHE A 294 13.53 9.52 6.48
C PHE A 294 13.60 9.57 8.01
N SER A 295 12.87 10.52 8.60
CA SER A 295 12.74 10.61 10.05
C SER A 295 12.27 9.28 10.64
N LEU A 296 12.88 8.83 11.72
CA LEU A 296 12.47 7.66 12.50
C LEU A 296 11.21 7.94 13.35
N ALA A 297 10.81 9.22 13.49
CA ALA A 297 9.55 9.58 14.12
C ALA A 297 8.37 9.11 13.26
N GLU A 298 7.27 8.73 13.91
CA GLU A 298 6.04 8.39 13.21
C GLU A 298 5.49 9.62 12.50
N PRO A 299 5.30 9.58 11.15
CA PRO A 299 4.72 10.70 10.43
C PRO A 299 3.25 10.91 10.81
N GLU A 300 2.74 12.12 10.65
CA GLU A 300 1.30 12.41 10.77
C GLU A 300 0.47 11.61 9.76
N ALA A 301 -0.79 11.37 10.07
CA ALA A 301 -1.67 10.56 9.21
C ALA A 301 -1.77 11.06 7.76
N PRO A 302 -1.89 12.38 7.46
CA PRO A 302 -1.86 12.87 6.08
C PRO A 302 -0.51 12.62 5.38
N GLU A 303 0.59 12.74 6.11
CA GLU A 303 1.93 12.44 5.58
C GLU A 303 2.10 10.97 5.26
N GLN A 304 1.65 10.07 6.15
CA GLN A 304 1.67 8.62 5.89
C GLN A 304 0.90 8.27 4.61
N LEU A 305 -0.27 8.88 4.44
CA LEU A 305 -1.11 8.67 3.27
C LEU A 305 -0.43 9.19 1.99
N LEU A 306 0.10 10.42 2.01
CA LEU A 306 0.83 10.96 0.86
C LEU A 306 2.03 10.09 0.47
N ARG A 307 2.84 9.70 1.45
CA ARG A 307 4.02 8.84 1.22
C ARG A 307 3.63 7.48 0.64
N ALA A 308 2.53 6.89 1.11
CA ALA A 308 2.02 5.63 0.57
C ALA A 308 1.60 5.77 -0.91
N LEU A 309 0.86 6.84 -1.26
CA LEU A 309 0.43 7.09 -2.64
C LEU A 309 1.63 7.36 -3.56
N VAL A 310 2.59 8.17 -3.11
CA VAL A 310 3.83 8.46 -3.86
C VAL A 310 4.64 7.18 -4.08
N LEU A 311 4.80 6.35 -3.04
CA LEU A 311 5.49 5.07 -3.12
C LEU A 311 4.79 4.11 -4.11
N GLY A 312 3.45 4.03 -4.04
CA GLY A 312 2.64 3.21 -4.93
C GLY A 312 2.82 3.59 -6.40
N VAL A 313 2.70 4.88 -6.74
CA VAL A 313 2.88 5.39 -8.12
C VAL A 313 4.31 5.16 -8.62
N ARG A 314 5.31 5.49 -7.79
CA ARG A 314 6.73 5.34 -8.14
C ARG A 314 7.06 3.89 -8.49
N ASP A 315 6.66 2.97 -7.63
CA ASP A 315 7.01 1.57 -7.78
C ASP A 315 6.19 0.89 -8.86
N TYR A 316 4.91 1.25 -9.02
CA TYR A 316 4.09 0.75 -10.12
C TYR A 316 4.71 1.15 -11.47
N ALA A 317 5.04 2.42 -11.66
CA ALA A 317 5.67 2.88 -12.89
C ALA A 317 7.01 2.16 -13.14
N ARG A 318 7.90 2.12 -12.13
CA ARG A 318 9.21 1.48 -12.23
C ARG A 318 9.12 -0.02 -12.51
N LYS A 319 8.28 -0.76 -11.76
CA LYS A 319 8.14 -2.22 -11.86
C LYS A 319 7.43 -2.65 -13.14
N CYS A 320 6.56 -1.80 -13.70
CA CYS A 320 5.91 -2.03 -15.00
C CYS A 320 6.71 -1.47 -16.20
N GLY A 321 7.88 -0.84 -15.97
CA GLY A 321 8.75 -0.37 -17.03
C GLY A 321 8.35 0.97 -17.66
N PHE A 322 7.52 1.78 -17.02
CA PHE A 322 7.15 3.11 -17.48
C PHE A 322 8.21 4.16 -17.10
N GLY A 323 8.68 4.91 -18.07
CA GLY A 323 9.66 5.99 -17.87
C GLY A 323 9.06 7.30 -17.37
N GLY A 324 7.76 7.51 -17.52
CA GLY A 324 7.04 8.72 -17.13
C GLY A 324 5.53 8.50 -17.06
N ALA A 325 4.80 9.55 -16.72
CA ALA A 325 3.34 9.52 -16.60
C ALA A 325 2.67 10.68 -17.32
N LEU A 326 1.42 10.44 -17.73
CA LEU A 326 0.52 11.41 -18.34
C LEU A 326 -0.76 11.50 -17.53
N LEU A 327 -1.33 12.70 -17.40
CA LEU A 327 -2.66 12.88 -16.81
C LEU A 327 -3.44 14.03 -17.48
N GLY A 328 -4.75 13.99 -17.38
CA GLY A 328 -5.63 15.12 -17.68
C GLY A 328 -5.65 16.09 -16.49
N LEU A 329 -5.34 17.36 -16.72
CA LEU A 329 -5.36 18.40 -15.69
C LEU A 329 -6.53 19.35 -15.95
N SER A 330 -7.61 19.17 -15.20
CA SER A 330 -8.87 19.91 -15.39
C SER A 330 -8.94 21.24 -14.63
N GLY A 331 -8.04 21.48 -13.66
CA GLY A 331 -8.17 22.57 -12.70
C GLY A 331 -9.10 22.23 -11.51
N GLY A 332 -9.57 20.99 -11.42
CA GLY A 332 -10.28 20.45 -10.26
C GLY A 332 -9.34 19.80 -9.25
N ILE A 333 -9.80 19.64 -8.01
CA ILE A 333 -8.99 19.20 -6.85
C ILE A 333 -8.42 17.79 -7.02
N ASP A 334 -9.15 16.86 -7.66
CA ASP A 334 -8.72 15.47 -7.86
C ASP A 334 -7.53 15.40 -8.80
N SER A 335 -7.63 16.02 -9.98
CA SER A 335 -6.53 16.07 -10.94
C SER A 335 -5.32 16.84 -10.38
N ALA A 336 -5.55 17.85 -9.55
CA ALA A 336 -4.50 18.59 -8.86
C ALA A 336 -3.72 17.69 -7.88
N LEU A 337 -4.44 16.92 -7.06
CA LEU A 337 -3.80 15.98 -6.13
C LEU A 337 -3.01 14.89 -6.87
N VAL A 338 -3.58 14.34 -7.95
CA VAL A 338 -2.87 13.32 -8.76
C VAL A 338 -1.61 13.89 -9.40
N ALA A 339 -1.64 15.15 -9.88
CA ALA A 339 -0.46 15.81 -10.42
C ALA A 339 0.65 15.98 -9.37
N VAL A 340 0.30 16.39 -8.14
CA VAL A 340 1.25 16.50 -7.02
C VAL A 340 1.86 15.14 -6.69
N ILE A 341 1.04 14.09 -6.56
CA ILE A 341 1.52 12.73 -6.26
C ILE A 341 2.44 12.22 -7.37
N ALA A 342 2.07 12.43 -8.64
CA ALA A 342 2.87 12.01 -9.78
C ALA A 342 4.24 12.72 -9.82
N CYS A 343 4.26 14.04 -9.61
CA CYS A 343 5.51 14.81 -9.55
C CYS A 343 6.40 14.37 -8.37
N ALA A 344 5.82 14.11 -7.20
CA ALA A 344 6.56 13.59 -6.05
C ALA A 344 7.12 12.17 -6.30
N ALA A 345 6.40 11.35 -7.06
CA ALA A 345 6.77 9.97 -7.34
C ALA A 345 7.86 9.84 -8.42
N LEU A 346 7.78 10.65 -9.47
CA LEU A 346 8.57 10.47 -10.70
C LEU A 346 9.52 11.64 -11.00
N GLY A 347 9.32 12.81 -10.37
CA GLY A 347 9.93 14.07 -10.78
C GLY A 347 9.08 14.79 -11.83
N ALA A 348 8.96 16.12 -11.74
CA ALA A 348 8.12 16.92 -12.63
C ALA A 348 8.51 16.78 -14.12
N GLU A 349 9.78 16.57 -14.39
CA GLU A 349 10.34 16.40 -15.76
C GLU A 349 9.86 15.10 -16.45
N ARG A 350 9.37 14.12 -15.70
CA ARG A 350 8.84 12.85 -16.22
C ARG A 350 7.32 12.77 -16.18
N VAL A 351 6.67 13.87 -15.80
CA VAL A 351 5.22 13.95 -15.75
C VAL A 351 4.73 14.98 -16.75
N ARG A 352 3.78 14.61 -17.60
CA ARG A 352 3.14 15.49 -18.55
C ARG A 352 1.67 15.66 -18.21
N ALA A 353 1.16 16.87 -18.26
CA ALA A 353 -0.26 17.15 -18.11
C ALA A 353 -0.86 17.72 -19.39
N LEU A 354 -2.12 17.37 -19.65
CA LEU A 354 -2.90 17.91 -20.77
C LEU A 354 -4.20 18.51 -20.24
N ARG A 355 -4.46 19.78 -20.57
CA ARG A 355 -5.80 20.35 -20.44
C ARG A 355 -6.54 20.21 -21.76
N MET A 356 -7.79 19.80 -21.67
CA MET A 356 -8.63 19.50 -22.85
C MET A 356 -9.93 20.27 -22.77
N PRO A 357 -9.88 21.60 -23.06
CA PRO A 357 -11.04 22.45 -22.94
C PRO A 357 -12.16 22.07 -23.92
N SER A 358 -13.39 22.10 -23.42
CA SER A 358 -14.64 22.11 -24.19
C SER A 358 -15.23 23.53 -24.19
N PRO A 359 -16.30 23.82 -24.95
CA PRO A 359 -17.02 25.06 -24.87
C PRO A 359 -17.58 25.38 -23.46
N TRP A 360 -17.69 24.39 -22.60
CA TRP A 360 -18.22 24.49 -21.23
C TRP A 360 -17.14 24.64 -20.15
N SER A 361 -15.87 24.55 -20.54
CA SER A 361 -14.76 24.71 -19.58
C SER A 361 -14.63 26.14 -19.12
N SER A 362 -14.65 26.37 -17.81
CA SER A 362 -14.54 27.69 -17.24
C SER A 362 -13.13 28.29 -17.40
N GLU A 363 -13.02 29.60 -17.59
CA GLU A 363 -11.73 30.29 -17.64
C GLU A 363 -10.95 30.10 -16.32
N GLY A 364 -11.67 30.09 -15.19
CA GLY A 364 -11.08 29.80 -13.88
C GLY A 364 -10.39 28.42 -13.80
N SER A 365 -11.02 27.37 -14.36
CA SER A 365 -10.42 26.03 -14.38
C SER A 365 -9.16 25.96 -15.26
N LEU A 366 -9.16 26.68 -16.39
CA LEU A 366 -7.99 26.76 -17.26
C LEU A 366 -6.81 27.50 -16.60
N THR A 367 -7.12 28.58 -15.88
CA THR A 367 -6.13 29.33 -15.11
C THR A 367 -5.59 28.52 -13.95
N ASP A 368 -6.46 27.88 -13.16
CA ASP A 368 -6.06 27.05 -12.02
C ASP A 368 -5.14 25.88 -12.44
N ALA A 369 -5.43 25.24 -13.58
CA ALA A 369 -4.58 24.19 -14.14
C ALA A 369 -3.20 24.74 -14.56
N ALA A 370 -3.14 25.93 -15.16
CA ALA A 370 -1.90 26.57 -15.56
C ALA A 370 -1.04 26.98 -14.34
N ASP A 371 -1.66 27.57 -13.35
CA ASP A 371 -1.01 28.00 -12.11
C ASP A 371 -0.44 26.82 -11.31
N LEU A 372 -1.19 25.73 -11.20
CA LEU A 372 -0.71 24.51 -10.57
C LEU A 372 0.48 23.91 -11.33
N ALA A 373 0.37 23.83 -12.65
CA ALA A 373 1.47 23.32 -13.49
C ALA A 373 2.74 24.17 -13.33
N ALA A 374 2.61 25.49 -13.28
CA ALA A 374 3.73 26.40 -13.04
C ALA A 374 4.36 26.19 -11.65
N ARG A 375 3.54 26.05 -10.60
CA ARG A 375 4.03 25.77 -9.23
C ARG A 375 4.79 24.45 -9.14
N LEU A 376 4.34 23.41 -9.86
CA LEU A 376 4.99 22.08 -9.87
C LEU A 376 6.19 22.02 -10.83
N GLY A 377 6.37 22.98 -11.73
CA GLY A 377 7.33 22.88 -12.84
C GLY A 377 6.93 21.82 -13.88
N LEU A 378 5.64 21.56 -14.02
CA LEU A 378 5.07 20.49 -14.84
C LEU A 378 4.82 20.96 -16.28
N ALA A 379 5.19 20.13 -17.27
CA ALA A 379 4.89 20.40 -18.67
C ALA A 379 3.38 20.30 -18.93
N LEU A 380 2.74 21.43 -19.32
CA LEU A 380 1.30 21.50 -19.59
C LEU A 380 1.03 21.76 -21.09
N GLY A 381 0.38 20.78 -21.72
CA GLY A 381 -0.14 20.91 -23.09
C GLY A 381 -1.63 21.30 -23.13
N THR A 382 -2.11 21.72 -24.29
CA THR A 382 -3.53 22.01 -24.52
C THR A 382 -4.04 21.30 -25.76
N LEU A 383 -5.12 20.52 -25.62
CA LEU A 383 -5.81 19.82 -26.71
C LEU A 383 -7.30 20.13 -26.64
N PRO A 384 -7.80 21.17 -27.36
CA PRO A 384 -9.22 21.50 -27.40
C PRO A 384 -10.04 20.34 -28.01
N ILE A 385 -11.18 20.00 -27.39
CA ILE A 385 -12.04 18.90 -27.88
C ILE A 385 -13.22 19.39 -28.74
N ALA A 386 -13.46 20.67 -28.85
CA ALA A 386 -14.62 21.22 -29.59
C ALA A 386 -14.71 20.71 -31.05
N PRO A 387 -13.62 20.67 -31.85
CA PRO A 387 -13.72 20.17 -33.23
C PRO A 387 -14.09 18.68 -33.28
N LEU A 388 -13.68 17.89 -32.29
CA LEU A 388 -14.04 16.47 -32.22
C LEU A 388 -15.49 16.29 -31.76
N MET A 389 -16.00 17.15 -30.90
CA MET A 389 -17.41 17.16 -30.51
C MET A 389 -18.31 17.42 -31.72
N GLU A 390 -18.01 18.43 -32.54
CA GLU A 390 -18.74 18.76 -33.78
C GLU A 390 -18.72 17.58 -34.77
N ALA A 391 -17.56 16.93 -34.97
CA ALA A 391 -17.43 15.79 -35.86
C ALA A 391 -18.26 14.60 -35.35
N MET A 392 -18.24 14.30 -34.04
CA MET A 392 -19.03 13.22 -33.44
C MET A 392 -20.54 13.53 -33.49
N GLU A 393 -20.94 14.75 -33.27
CA GLU A 393 -22.34 15.18 -33.40
C GLU A 393 -22.83 14.95 -34.83
N GLY A 394 -22.07 15.44 -35.84
CA GLY A 394 -22.40 15.23 -37.24
C GLY A 394 -22.52 13.74 -37.64
N ALA A 395 -21.63 12.90 -37.12
CA ALA A 395 -21.66 11.46 -37.39
C ALA A 395 -22.84 10.73 -36.71
N LEU A 396 -23.24 11.16 -35.51
CA LEU A 396 -24.27 10.49 -34.72
C LEU A 396 -25.70 11.00 -35.02
N THR A 397 -25.85 12.23 -35.44
CA THR A 397 -27.17 12.86 -35.73
C THR A 397 -28.06 12.00 -36.63
N PRO A 398 -27.59 11.43 -37.74
CA PRO A 398 -28.42 10.57 -38.58
C PRO A 398 -28.90 9.27 -37.89
N ALA A 399 -28.05 8.73 -37.05
CA ALA A 399 -28.35 7.46 -36.34
C ALA A 399 -29.30 7.67 -35.15
N LEU A 400 -29.23 8.83 -34.49
CA LEU A 400 -30.02 9.17 -33.30
C LEU A 400 -31.34 9.92 -33.65
N GLY A 401 -31.51 10.34 -34.90
CA GLY A 401 -32.65 11.19 -35.31
C GLY A 401 -32.59 12.62 -34.79
N GLY A 402 -31.41 13.06 -34.31
CA GLY A 402 -31.16 14.41 -33.79
C GLY A 402 -29.78 14.48 -33.13
N PRO A 403 -29.30 15.68 -32.75
CA PRO A 403 -28.01 15.81 -32.10
C PRO A 403 -27.99 15.09 -30.75
N PRO A 404 -26.82 14.52 -30.33
CA PRO A 404 -26.67 13.92 -29.00
C PRO A 404 -27.04 14.95 -27.90
N ALA A 405 -27.82 14.51 -26.90
CA ALA A 405 -28.30 15.39 -25.84
C ALA A 405 -28.16 14.74 -24.45
N GLY A 406 -28.21 15.55 -23.40
CA GLY A 406 -28.16 15.10 -21.99
C GLY A 406 -26.94 14.24 -21.72
N LEU A 407 -27.13 13.14 -20.99
CA LEU A 407 -26.07 12.20 -20.58
C LEU A 407 -25.23 11.66 -21.77
N THR A 408 -25.84 11.50 -22.95
CA THR A 408 -25.10 11.07 -24.14
C THR A 408 -24.07 12.10 -24.57
N ALA A 409 -24.42 13.38 -24.62
CA ALA A 409 -23.51 14.47 -24.98
C ALA A 409 -22.41 14.67 -23.90
N GLU A 410 -22.77 14.56 -22.63
CA GLU A 410 -21.81 14.63 -21.51
C GLU A 410 -20.79 13.50 -21.59
N ASN A 411 -21.24 12.26 -21.74
CA ASN A 411 -20.37 11.09 -21.83
C ASN A 411 -19.48 11.07 -23.09
N LEU A 412 -19.93 11.64 -24.20
CA LEU A 412 -19.09 11.78 -25.39
C LEU A 412 -17.87 12.68 -25.13
N GLN A 413 -18.04 13.79 -24.43
CA GLN A 413 -16.92 14.65 -24.07
C GLN A 413 -15.88 13.93 -23.21
N SER A 414 -16.33 13.19 -22.18
CA SER A 414 -15.45 12.39 -21.33
C SER A 414 -14.68 11.36 -22.14
N ARG A 415 -15.35 10.63 -23.06
CA ARG A 415 -14.72 9.64 -23.94
C ARG A 415 -13.75 10.24 -24.94
N LEU A 416 -14.03 11.38 -25.52
CA LEU A 416 -13.10 12.09 -26.39
C LEU A 416 -11.80 12.45 -25.64
N ARG A 417 -11.92 12.97 -24.41
CA ARG A 417 -10.75 13.23 -23.55
C ARG A 417 -9.97 11.95 -23.25
N GLY A 418 -10.66 10.88 -22.88
CA GLY A 418 -10.02 9.59 -22.62
C GLY A 418 -9.28 9.05 -23.83
N THR A 419 -9.87 9.15 -25.03
CA THR A 419 -9.25 8.72 -26.29
C THR A 419 -7.98 9.52 -26.61
N LEU A 420 -8.02 10.84 -26.47
CA LEU A 420 -6.87 11.71 -26.70
C LEU A 420 -5.73 11.41 -25.73
N LEU A 421 -6.04 11.27 -24.44
CA LEU A 421 -5.04 10.92 -23.43
C LEU A 421 -4.38 9.58 -23.74
N MET A 422 -5.16 8.54 -24.07
CA MET A 422 -4.61 7.24 -24.45
C MET A 422 -3.76 7.29 -25.71
N ALA A 423 -4.15 8.08 -26.70
CA ALA A 423 -3.35 8.23 -27.94
C ALA A 423 -1.98 8.84 -27.64
N VAL A 424 -1.93 9.88 -26.78
CA VAL A 424 -0.66 10.50 -26.39
C VAL A 424 0.17 9.53 -25.52
N ALA A 425 -0.46 8.88 -24.54
CA ALA A 425 0.21 7.90 -23.67
C ALA A 425 0.85 6.76 -24.47
N ASN A 426 0.13 6.23 -25.46
CA ASN A 426 0.65 5.18 -26.34
C ASN A 426 1.82 5.67 -27.21
N GLN A 427 1.72 6.88 -27.76
CA GLN A 427 2.77 7.45 -28.61
C GLN A 427 4.06 7.71 -27.84
N GLU A 428 3.95 8.09 -26.56
CA GLU A 428 5.09 8.49 -25.73
C GLU A 428 5.54 7.38 -24.77
N GLY A 429 4.86 6.24 -24.72
CA GLY A 429 5.19 5.14 -23.80
C GLY A 429 4.99 5.51 -22.33
N GLN A 430 4.04 6.39 -22.02
CA GLN A 430 3.79 6.90 -20.68
C GLN A 430 2.65 6.16 -19.98
N LEU A 431 2.72 6.08 -18.65
CA LEU A 431 1.63 5.59 -17.81
C LEU A 431 0.53 6.66 -17.74
N LEU A 432 -0.66 6.38 -18.28
CA LEU A 432 -1.82 7.26 -18.09
C LEU A 432 -2.38 7.08 -16.68
N LEU A 433 -2.47 8.17 -15.91
CA LEU A 433 -3.03 8.19 -14.57
C LEU A 433 -4.49 8.66 -14.60
N SER A 434 -5.39 7.86 -14.04
CA SER A 434 -6.78 8.24 -13.80
C SER A 434 -6.90 9.09 -12.54
N THR A 435 -7.78 10.08 -12.56
CA THR A 435 -8.00 11.04 -11.49
C THR A 435 -9.31 10.85 -10.73
N GLY A 436 -10.08 9.79 -11.03
CA GLY A 436 -11.30 9.43 -10.31
C GLY A 436 -11.04 9.03 -8.87
N ASN A 437 -11.91 9.45 -7.96
CA ASN A 437 -11.82 9.13 -6.53
C ASN A 437 -12.80 8.02 -6.11
N LYS A 438 -12.67 7.54 -4.86
CA LYS A 438 -13.49 6.43 -4.33
C LYS A 438 -14.97 6.76 -4.26
N SER A 439 -15.34 7.98 -3.90
CA SER A 439 -16.74 8.41 -3.80
C SER A 439 -17.43 8.37 -5.16
N GLU A 440 -16.79 8.88 -6.21
CA GLU A 440 -17.27 8.85 -7.58
C GLU A 440 -17.40 7.42 -8.11
N LEU A 441 -16.37 6.57 -7.90
CA LEU A 441 -16.41 5.14 -8.27
C LEU A 441 -17.50 4.37 -7.51
N ALA A 442 -17.74 4.70 -6.24
CA ALA A 442 -18.75 4.05 -5.42
C ALA A 442 -20.16 4.24 -5.99
N VAL A 443 -20.53 5.47 -6.31
CA VAL A 443 -21.88 5.80 -6.81
C VAL A 443 -22.00 5.74 -8.33
N GLY A 444 -20.88 5.46 -9.04
CA GLY A 444 -20.84 5.39 -10.50
C GLY A 444 -20.91 6.75 -11.20
N TYR A 445 -20.53 7.82 -10.49
CA TYR A 445 -20.40 9.17 -11.07
C TYR A 445 -19.09 9.26 -11.87
N CYS A 446 -19.01 8.45 -12.90
CA CYS A 446 -17.86 8.28 -13.78
C CYS A 446 -18.33 7.72 -15.13
N THR A 447 -17.52 7.90 -16.16
CA THR A 447 -17.82 7.49 -17.54
C THR A 447 -16.88 6.37 -17.98
N LEU A 448 -17.47 5.21 -18.34
CA LEU A 448 -16.73 4.12 -18.98
C LEU A 448 -16.05 4.61 -20.26
N TYR A 449 -14.77 4.27 -20.40
CA TYR A 449 -13.90 4.66 -21.52
C TYR A 449 -13.67 6.18 -21.63
N GLY A 450 -14.01 6.93 -20.59
CA GLY A 450 -13.80 8.37 -20.46
C GLY A 450 -12.82 8.71 -19.34
N ASP A 451 -13.30 9.29 -18.26
CA ASP A 451 -12.52 9.64 -17.05
C ASP A 451 -11.99 8.43 -16.28
N MET A 452 -12.56 7.25 -16.51
CA MET A 452 -12.06 5.97 -15.98
C MET A 452 -10.87 5.40 -16.77
N ASN A 453 -10.43 6.04 -17.87
CA ASN A 453 -9.29 5.58 -18.64
C ASN A 453 -7.98 5.76 -17.86
N GLY A 454 -7.08 4.79 -17.98
CA GLY A 454 -5.75 4.85 -17.40
C GLY A 454 -5.20 3.48 -17.07
N GLY A 455 -3.92 3.46 -16.70
CA GLY A 455 -3.23 2.26 -16.22
C GLY A 455 -3.21 2.16 -14.69
N LEU A 456 -3.49 3.28 -13.98
CA LEU A 456 -3.53 3.33 -12.52
C LEU A 456 -4.49 4.43 -12.04
N ALA A 457 -5.41 4.11 -11.14
CA ALA A 457 -6.27 5.05 -10.44
C ALA A 457 -5.61 5.47 -9.10
N VAL A 458 -4.84 6.56 -9.16
CA VAL A 458 -3.96 6.98 -8.05
C VAL A 458 -4.73 7.21 -6.75
N ILE A 459 -5.89 7.89 -6.85
CA ILE A 459 -6.75 8.26 -5.72
C ILE A 459 -8.08 7.48 -5.71
N GLY A 460 -8.15 6.38 -6.47
CA GLY A 460 -9.36 5.56 -6.59
C GLY A 460 -9.84 4.91 -5.29
N ASP A 461 -9.01 4.93 -4.23
CA ASP A 461 -9.35 4.47 -2.88
C ASP A 461 -9.42 5.62 -1.85
N LEU A 462 -9.45 6.88 -2.30
CA LEU A 462 -9.65 8.05 -1.45
C LEU A 462 -11.09 8.59 -1.58
N TYR A 463 -11.80 8.71 -0.46
CA TYR A 463 -13.05 9.48 -0.43
C TYR A 463 -12.79 10.95 -0.75
N LYS A 464 -13.77 11.62 -1.37
CA LYS A 464 -13.67 13.04 -1.74
C LYS A 464 -13.32 13.95 -0.55
N THR A 465 -13.90 13.69 0.61
CA THR A 465 -13.56 14.40 1.85
C THR A 465 -12.10 14.19 2.27
N THR A 466 -11.52 13.03 1.99
CA THR A 466 -10.10 12.75 2.25
C THR A 466 -9.20 13.48 1.25
N VAL A 467 -9.62 13.58 -0.03
CA VAL A 467 -8.93 14.38 -1.05
C VAL A 467 -8.85 15.85 -0.59
N PHE A 468 -9.97 16.45 -0.15
CA PHE A 468 -9.98 17.81 0.36
C PHE A 468 -9.05 18.00 1.58
N ARG A 469 -9.10 17.09 2.54
CA ARG A 469 -8.22 17.15 3.73
C ARG A 469 -6.75 17.06 3.36
N LEU A 470 -6.37 16.15 2.45
CA LEU A 470 -4.98 15.99 2.02
C LEU A 470 -4.50 17.23 1.25
N CYS A 471 -5.31 17.81 0.37
CA CYS A 471 -4.99 19.05 -0.34
C CYS A 471 -4.87 20.26 0.62
N THR A 472 -5.70 20.33 1.65
CA THR A 472 -5.59 21.37 2.69
C THR A 472 -4.31 21.22 3.49
N TRP A 473 -3.96 19.99 3.88
CA TRP A 473 -2.70 19.72 4.59
C TRP A 473 -1.47 19.99 3.71
N LEU A 474 -1.53 19.70 2.40
CA LEU A 474 -0.44 19.99 1.47
C LEU A 474 -0.12 21.50 1.37
N ASP A 475 -1.11 22.37 1.56
CA ASP A 475 -0.91 23.82 1.55
C ASP A 475 -0.62 24.39 2.95
N ALA A 476 -0.69 23.57 4.00
CA ALA A 476 -0.39 24.00 5.35
C ALA A 476 1.13 23.96 5.65
N PRO A 477 1.64 24.83 6.53
CA PRO A 477 3.07 24.89 6.88
C PRO A 477 3.63 23.55 7.38
N GLU A 478 2.82 22.72 8.04
CA GLU A 478 3.18 21.42 8.61
C GLU A 478 3.65 20.43 7.54
N SER A 479 3.18 20.57 6.30
CA SER A 479 3.57 19.72 5.18
C SER A 479 4.95 20.04 4.59
N ALA A 480 5.54 21.20 4.92
CA ALA A 480 6.72 21.73 4.25
C ALA A 480 7.93 20.78 4.27
N ALA A 481 8.20 20.15 5.42
CA ALA A 481 9.31 19.19 5.56
C ALA A 481 9.06 17.92 4.70
N CYS A 482 7.84 17.40 4.70
CA CYS A 482 7.45 16.26 3.87
C CYS A 482 7.53 16.61 2.37
N ARG A 483 7.02 17.76 1.97
CA ARG A 483 7.10 18.25 0.58
C ARG A 483 8.55 18.34 0.11
N ALA A 484 9.42 18.96 0.91
CA ALA A 484 10.85 19.04 0.60
C ALA A 484 11.50 17.64 0.46
N ALA A 485 11.18 16.72 1.36
CA ALA A 485 11.70 15.35 1.32
C ALA A 485 11.21 14.56 0.08
N LEU A 486 10.07 14.95 -0.47
CA LEU A 486 9.50 14.35 -1.68
C LEU A 486 9.85 15.12 -2.98
N GLY A 487 10.76 16.10 -2.90
CA GLY A 487 11.19 16.89 -4.06
C GLY A 487 10.15 17.91 -4.56
N LEU A 488 9.14 18.21 -3.74
CA LEU A 488 8.11 19.20 -4.05
C LEU A 488 8.49 20.58 -3.49
N PRO A 489 7.93 21.69 -4.04
CA PRO A 489 8.10 23.04 -3.49
C PRO A 489 7.73 23.09 -2.01
N ALA A 490 8.68 23.42 -1.12
CA ALA A 490 8.46 23.45 0.32
C ALA A 490 7.73 24.73 0.79
N ALA A 491 7.88 25.85 0.07
CA ALA A 491 7.30 27.14 0.42
C ALA A 491 6.04 27.45 -0.38
N GLY A 492 5.16 28.25 0.19
CA GLY A 492 3.91 28.72 -0.43
C GLY A 492 2.84 27.63 -0.58
N GLU A 493 1.71 28.01 -1.14
CA GLU A 493 0.64 27.07 -1.51
C GLU A 493 1.07 26.21 -2.70
N LEU A 494 0.79 24.93 -2.63
CA LEU A 494 1.08 23.97 -3.70
C LEU A 494 -0.16 23.75 -4.57
N ILE A 495 -1.30 23.41 -3.95
CA ILE A 495 -2.60 23.24 -4.61
C ILE A 495 -3.21 24.61 -4.92
N GLY A 496 -3.25 25.50 -3.95
CA GLY A 496 -3.82 26.84 -4.02
C GLY A 496 -5.27 26.94 -3.57
N ALA A 497 -5.60 28.04 -2.91
CA ALA A 497 -6.93 28.29 -2.35
C ALA A 497 -8.05 28.21 -3.42
N ALA A 498 -7.81 28.71 -4.64
CA ALA A 498 -8.80 28.69 -5.73
C ALA A 498 -9.28 27.27 -6.04
N ILE A 499 -8.35 26.29 -6.15
CA ILE A 499 -8.69 24.89 -6.41
C ILE A 499 -9.38 24.27 -5.18
N ARG A 500 -8.88 24.54 -3.96
CA ARG A 500 -9.41 23.92 -2.73
C ARG A 500 -10.83 24.38 -2.37
N THR A 501 -11.22 25.61 -2.75
CA THR A 501 -12.52 26.18 -2.41
C THR A 501 -13.54 26.10 -3.55
N LYS A 502 -13.10 25.73 -4.76
CA LYS A 502 -13.99 25.56 -5.91
C LYS A 502 -14.99 24.43 -5.68
N PRO A 503 -16.30 24.64 -5.90
CA PRO A 503 -17.28 23.55 -5.87
C PRO A 503 -16.91 22.45 -6.89
N PRO A 504 -16.99 21.17 -6.51
CA PRO A 504 -16.75 20.07 -7.45
C PRO A 504 -17.70 20.11 -8.64
N SER A 505 -17.15 19.93 -9.86
CA SER A 505 -17.90 19.91 -11.10
C SER A 505 -17.15 19.11 -12.17
N ALA A 506 -17.88 18.36 -12.98
CA ALA A 506 -17.34 17.68 -14.17
C ALA A 506 -17.22 18.62 -15.39
N GLU A 507 -17.79 19.83 -15.38
CA GLU A 507 -17.80 20.83 -16.46
C GLU A 507 -18.17 20.25 -17.85
N LEU A 508 -19.19 19.38 -17.90
CA LEU A 508 -19.70 18.76 -19.14
C LEU A 508 -20.92 19.49 -19.72
N ARG A 509 -21.52 20.37 -18.94
CA ARG A 509 -22.63 21.27 -19.33
C ARG A 509 -22.52 22.60 -18.57
N PRO A 510 -23.24 23.66 -19.04
CA PRO A 510 -23.22 24.97 -18.36
C PRO A 510 -23.60 24.86 -16.88
N ASP A 511 -22.89 25.59 -16.02
CA ASP A 511 -23.15 25.73 -14.57
C ASP A 511 -23.31 24.43 -13.79
N GLN A 512 -22.77 23.32 -14.31
CA GLN A 512 -22.84 22.00 -13.67
C GLN A 512 -22.13 21.98 -12.31
N ARG A 513 -22.76 21.31 -11.34
CA ARG A 513 -22.16 20.97 -10.04
C ARG A 513 -22.44 19.52 -9.72
N ASP A 514 -21.52 18.86 -8.99
CA ASP A 514 -21.74 17.49 -8.55
C ASP A 514 -22.96 17.38 -7.65
N SER A 515 -23.25 18.44 -6.85
CA SER A 515 -24.45 18.54 -6.01
C SER A 515 -25.79 18.53 -6.76
N ASP A 516 -25.78 18.72 -8.09
CA ASP A 516 -27.00 18.56 -8.91
C ASP A 516 -27.46 17.09 -8.96
N SER A 517 -26.52 16.16 -8.79
CA SER A 517 -26.77 14.72 -8.95
C SER A 517 -26.47 13.91 -7.70
N LEU A 518 -25.57 14.38 -6.84
CA LEU A 518 -25.09 13.70 -5.65
C LEU A 518 -25.43 14.46 -4.37
N PRO A 519 -25.56 13.79 -3.23
CA PRO A 519 -25.55 14.46 -1.93
C PRO A 519 -24.20 15.17 -1.70
N ASP A 520 -24.17 16.13 -0.76
CA ASP A 520 -22.92 16.71 -0.30
C ASP A 520 -21.96 15.59 0.16
N TYR A 521 -20.69 15.70 -0.24
CA TYR A 521 -19.69 14.68 0.07
C TYR A 521 -19.46 14.49 1.59
N ALA A 522 -19.69 15.53 2.39
CA ALA A 522 -19.64 15.44 3.84
C ALA A 522 -20.73 14.49 4.43
N VAL A 523 -21.81 14.29 3.69
CA VAL A 523 -22.89 13.36 4.04
C VAL A 523 -22.74 12.03 3.31
N LEU A 524 -22.34 12.07 2.03
CA LEU A 524 -22.19 10.88 1.19
C LEU A 524 -21.09 9.94 1.71
N ASP A 525 -19.89 10.48 1.97
CA ASP A 525 -18.71 9.68 2.30
C ASP A 525 -18.85 8.86 3.59
N PRO A 526 -19.41 9.38 4.71
CA PRO A 526 -19.70 8.56 5.89
C PRO A 526 -20.63 7.38 5.60
N ILE A 527 -21.68 7.58 4.78
CA ILE A 527 -22.59 6.48 4.38
C ILE A 527 -21.84 5.45 3.55
N LEU A 528 -21.06 5.89 2.57
CA LEU A 528 -20.26 5.00 1.73
C LEU A 528 -19.24 4.22 2.56
N LYS A 529 -18.55 4.88 3.50
CA LYS A 529 -17.59 4.22 4.39
C LYS A 529 -18.25 3.12 5.21
N ALA A 530 -19.39 3.38 5.81
CA ALA A 530 -20.12 2.39 6.58
C ALA A 530 -20.57 1.20 5.71
N LEU A 531 -21.12 1.45 4.50
CA LEU A 531 -21.56 0.39 3.58
C LEU A 531 -20.39 -0.43 3.02
N VAL A 532 -19.25 0.20 2.69
CA VAL A 532 -18.14 -0.43 1.96
C VAL A 532 -17.09 -1.02 2.91
N GLU A 533 -16.66 -0.27 3.92
CA GLU A 533 -15.55 -0.66 4.79
C GLU A 533 -16.03 -1.38 6.04
N GLU A 534 -17.14 -0.90 6.64
CA GLU A 534 -17.69 -1.44 7.87
C GLU A 534 -18.76 -2.51 7.62
N LEU A 535 -19.19 -2.69 6.34
CA LEU A 535 -20.21 -3.65 5.91
C LEU A 535 -21.54 -3.49 6.64
N ALA A 536 -21.84 -2.28 7.08
CA ALA A 536 -23.12 -1.98 7.69
C ALA A 536 -24.28 -2.17 6.71
N SER A 537 -25.41 -2.68 7.18
CA SER A 537 -26.62 -2.73 6.37
C SER A 537 -27.30 -1.35 6.31
N PRO A 538 -28.12 -1.07 5.26
CA PRO A 538 -28.92 0.14 5.19
C PRO A 538 -29.78 0.35 6.44
N GLU A 539 -30.37 -0.73 6.99
CA GLU A 539 -31.22 -0.69 8.19
C GLU A 539 -30.42 -0.28 9.44
N GLN A 540 -29.17 -0.74 9.57
CA GLN A 540 -28.28 -0.33 10.67
C GLN A 540 -27.96 1.15 10.61
N LEU A 541 -27.70 1.71 9.41
CA LEU A 541 -27.48 3.14 9.23
C LEU A 541 -28.70 3.98 9.59
N VAL A 542 -29.88 3.55 9.15
CA VAL A 542 -31.16 4.21 9.51
C VAL A 542 -31.40 4.14 11.02
N ALA A 543 -31.15 3.00 11.65
CA ALA A 543 -31.25 2.84 13.09
C ALA A 543 -30.27 3.74 13.88
N ALA A 544 -29.12 4.04 13.27
CA ALA A 544 -28.12 4.98 13.80
C ALA A 544 -28.48 6.48 13.55
N GLY A 545 -29.63 6.76 12.91
CA GLY A 545 -30.15 8.10 12.71
C GLY A 545 -29.89 8.71 11.32
N ALA A 546 -29.39 7.93 10.35
CA ALA A 546 -29.26 8.41 8.98
C ALA A 546 -30.63 8.49 8.27
N ASP A 547 -30.76 9.44 7.32
CA ASP A 547 -31.99 9.57 6.52
C ASP A 547 -32.23 8.32 5.67
N ALA A 548 -33.38 7.67 5.83
CA ALA A 548 -33.71 6.41 5.20
C ALA A 548 -33.74 6.49 3.66
N ALA A 549 -34.29 7.57 3.10
CA ALA A 549 -34.39 7.75 1.65
C ALA A 549 -33.01 7.97 1.04
N LEU A 550 -32.16 8.70 1.72
CA LEU A 550 -30.78 8.96 1.29
C LEU A 550 -29.94 7.68 1.34
N VAL A 551 -30.01 6.92 2.43
CA VAL A 551 -29.27 5.65 2.59
C VAL A 551 -29.66 4.66 1.48
N GLU A 552 -30.98 4.48 1.22
CA GLU A 552 -31.46 3.59 0.17
C GLU A 552 -31.01 4.04 -1.24
N ARG A 553 -31.05 5.36 -1.49
CA ARG A 553 -30.53 5.94 -2.75
C ARG A 553 -29.05 5.63 -2.93
N VAL A 554 -28.21 5.86 -1.90
CA VAL A 554 -26.77 5.61 -1.96
C VAL A 554 -26.47 4.11 -2.12
N ALA A 555 -27.15 3.25 -1.36
CA ALA A 555 -26.99 1.80 -1.48
C ALA A 555 -27.37 1.29 -2.89
N THR A 556 -28.44 1.84 -3.48
CA THR A 556 -28.84 1.53 -4.86
C THR A 556 -27.82 1.99 -5.89
N LEU A 557 -27.26 3.20 -5.75
CA LEU A 557 -26.19 3.69 -6.63
C LEU A 557 -24.94 2.80 -6.51
N LEU A 558 -24.56 2.43 -5.29
CA LEU A 558 -23.42 1.56 -5.02
C LEU A 558 -23.59 0.20 -5.71
N ARG A 559 -24.75 -0.45 -5.60
CA ARG A 559 -25.05 -1.72 -6.29
C ARG A 559 -24.97 -1.59 -7.80
N ARG A 560 -25.65 -0.59 -8.37
CA ARG A 560 -25.75 -0.37 -9.83
C ARG A 560 -24.42 0.01 -10.47
N ALA A 561 -23.47 0.55 -9.73
CA ALA A 561 -22.18 0.99 -10.26
C ALA A 561 -21.14 -0.14 -10.41
N GLU A 562 -21.43 -1.37 -9.92
CA GLU A 562 -20.45 -2.46 -9.92
C GLU A 562 -19.90 -2.79 -11.32
N PHE A 563 -20.74 -2.77 -12.36
CA PHE A 563 -20.30 -3.04 -13.73
C PHE A 563 -19.27 -2.01 -14.25
N LYS A 564 -19.33 -0.75 -13.74
CA LYS A 564 -18.33 0.28 -14.05
C LYS A 564 -17.05 0.00 -13.30
N ARG A 565 -17.12 -0.27 -11.98
CA ARG A 565 -15.95 -0.56 -11.14
C ARG A 565 -15.12 -1.74 -11.65
N ARG A 566 -15.77 -2.76 -12.23
CA ARG A 566 -15.07 -3.90 -12.84
C ARG A 566 -14.24 -3.56 -14.07
N GLN A 567 -14.39 -2.37 -14.61
CA GLN A 567 -13.68 -1.86 -15.78
C GLN A 567 -12.76 -0.67 -15.42
N ALA A 568 -12.65 -0.36 -14.13
CA ALA A 568 -11.73 0.67 -13.64
C ALA A 568 -10.28 0.14 -13.64
N PRO A 569 -9.29 1.02 -13.83
CA PRO A 569 -7.89 0.65 -13.62
C PRO A 569 -7.64 0.27 -12.15
N PRO A 570 -6.54 -0.48 -11.88
CA PRO A 570 -6.14 -0.77 -10.51
C PRO A 570 -6.04 0.49 -9.66
N ALA A 571 -6.59 0.46 -8.45
CA ALA A 571 -6.54 1.58 -7.51
C ALA A 571 -5.57 1.28 -6.37
N LEU A 572 -4.71 2.24 -6.00
CA LEU A 572 -3.82 2.08 -4.85
C LEU A 572 -4.63 1.94 -3.57
N LYS A 573 -4.54 0.79 -2.92
CA LYS A 573 -5.26 0.49 -1.69
C LYS A 573 -4.63 1.18 -0.50
N VAL A 574 -5.37 2.11 0.10
CA VAL A 574 -4.94 2.89 1.27
C VAL A 574 -5.99 2.96 2.39
N SER A 575 -7.20 2.48 2.13
CA SER A 575 -8.30 2.40 3.09
C SER A 575 -8.52 1.00 3.65
N GLY A 576 -9.51 0.82 4.50
CA GLY A 576 -9.91 -0.47 5.07
C GLY A 576 -10.33 -1.48 4.01
N ARG A 577 -11.02 -1.04 2.95
CA ARG A 577 -11.44 -1.87 1.81
C ARG A 577 -11.48 -1.05 0.54
N ALA A 578 -10.63 -1.38 -0.43
CA ALA A 578 -10.60 -0.78 -1.76
C ALA A 578 -11.49 -1.53 -2.75
N PHE A 579 -12.00 -0.81 -3.76
CA PHE A 579 -12.58 -1.45 -4.94
C PHE A 579 -11.47 -2.16 -5.74
N GLY A 580 -11.80 -3.28 -6.38
CA GLY A 580 -10.84 -4.15 -7.07
C GLY A 580 -10.73 -5.52 -6.44
N SER A 581 -9.52 -6.04 -6.21
CA SER A 581 -9.30 -7.42 -5.75
C SER A 581 -9.88 -7.71 -4.36
N GLY A 582 -9.97 -6.72 -3.48
CA GLY A 582 -10.57 -6.81 -2.14
C GLY A 582 -12.09 -6.66 -2.10
N TRP A 583 -12.71 -6.24 -3.20
CA TRP A 583 -14.14 -6.04 -3.33
C TRP A 583 -14.75 -7.04 -4.31
N ARG A 584 -15.43 -8.07 -3.80
CA ARG A 584 -15.94 -9.20 -4.60
C ARG A 584 -17.46 -9.17 -4.75
N PHE A 585 -18.05 -7.99 -4.88
CA PHE A 585 -19.48 -7.84 -5.06
C PHE A 585 -19.91 -8.35 -6.46
N PRO A 586 -21.00 -9.13 -6.61
CA PRO A 586 -21.46 -9.59 -7.92
C PRO A 586 -22.07 -8.45 -8.74
N ILE A 587 -21.81 -8.42 -10.06
CA ILE A 587 -22.39 -7.42 -10.97
C ILE A 587 -23.90 -7.62 -11.10
N ALA A 588 -24.32 -8.87 -11.31
CA ALA A 588 -25.73 -9.25 -11.49
C ALA A 588 -26.34 -9.61 -10.12
N ALA A 589 -26.45 -8.63 -9.24
CA ALA A 589 -27.08 -8.76 -7.93
C ALA A 589 -28.40 -8.00 -7.88
N GLY A 590 -29.41 -8.54 -7.19
CA GLY A 590 -30.71 -7.93 -6.94
C GLY A 590 -30.67 -6.82 -5.89
#